data_e5755e659a9a556884887f78878a1eb2
#
_entry.id   e5755e659a9a556884887f78878a1eb2
#
_cell.length_a   1.000
_cell.length_b   1.000
_cell.length_c   1.000
_cell.angle_alpha   90.00
_cell.angle_beta   90.00
_cell.angle_gamma   90.00
#
_symmetry.space_group_name_H-M   'P 1'
#
loop_
_entity.id
_entity.type
_entity.pdbx_description
1 polymer ?
#
loop_
_entity_poly.entity_id
_entity_poly.type
_entity_poly.pdbx_seq_one_letter_code
_entity_poly.pdbx_strand_id
1 'polypeptide(L)'
;GAVKGKNKENVAVFGTTNDAFLLPKITKGQMFTKENEIIISQNLAEDTYKVGDKLKIGSYDQELTIVGIFPETYYTVSPVIYTNLATWTHLKFGDQPFASESQAPINAIVTKEKATINQDAASKTLQKLAIPEFIDSLPGYSAQNMTLNAMVYFLFLVVAAVVGIFMYVITLQ
;
A
#
# COMPACT_ATOMS: atom_id res chain seq x y z
N GLY A 1 -2.55 -1.74 10.93
CA GLY A 1 -2.23 -2.34 12.24
C GLY A 1 -1.22 -1.53 13.00
N ALA A 2 -1.07 -1.78 14.28
CA ALA A 2 -0.01 -1.20 15.10
C ALA A 2 0.93 -2.32 15.56
N VAL A 3 2.23 -2.14 15.37
CA VAL A 3 3.25 -3.07 15.87
C VAL A 3 3.39 -2.85 17.38
N LYS A 4 3.33 -3.94 18.13
CA LYS A 4 3.65 -3.99 19.55
C LYS A 4 5.04 -4.60 19.71
N GLY A 5 6.05 -3.77 19.62
CA GLY A 5 7.44 -4.14 19.81
C GLY A 5 8.15 -3.12 20.70
N LYS A 6 9.42 -2.84 20.42
CA LYS A 6 10.19 -1.82 21.14
C LYS A 6 9.56 -0.43 21.06
N ASN A 7 8.87 -0.10 19.96
CA ASN A 7 8.09 1.12 19.77
C ASN A 7 6.72 0.76 19.20
N LYS A 8 5.66 1.51 19.61
CA LYS A 8 4.34 1.42 18.95
C LYS A 8 4.40 2.21 17.65
N GLU A 9 4.32 1.54 16.53
CA GLU A 9 4.30 2.16 15.23
C GLU A 9 3.13 1.66 14.39
N ASN A 10 2.48 2.55 13.65
CA ASN A 10 1.42 2.19 12.73
C ASN A 10 2.02 1.60 11.46
N VAL A 11 1.53 0.44 11.04
CA VAL A 11 2.02 -0.26 9.85
C VAL A 11 0.88 -0.64 8.91
N ALA A 12 1.15 -0.65 7.63
CA ALA A 12 0.28 -1.22 6.61
C ALA A 12 0.66 -2.68 6.37
N VAL A 13 -0.28 -3.61 6.54
CA VAL A 13 -0.03 -5.05 6.37
C VAL A 13 -0.77 -5.53 5.14
N PHE A 14 -0.03 -6.13 4.21
CA PHE A 14 -0.56 -6.74 2.99
C PHE A 14 -0.34 -8.25 3.02
N GLY A 15 -1.41 -8.99 2.76
CA GLY A 15 -1.37 -10.44 2.54
C GLY A 15 -1.33 -10.76 1.06
N THR A 16 -0.40 -11.60 0.64
CA THR A 16 -0.27 -12.04 -0.76
C THR A 16 0.40 -13.40 -0.84
N THR A 17 0.48 -13.99 -2.04
CA THR A 17 1.28 -15.19 -2.29
C THR A 17 2.76 -14.82 -2.37
N ASN A 18 3.64 -15.74 -2.01
CA ASN A 18 5.10 -15.52 -1.97
C ASN A 18 5.76 -15.38 -3.35
N ASP A 19 5.05 -15.73 -4.41
CA ASP A 19 5.46 -15.60 -5.81
C ASP A 19 4.81 -14.42 -6.54
N ALA A 20 4.06 -13.59 -5.81
CA ALA A 20 3.37 -12.44 -6.39
C ALA A 20 4.35 -11.45 -7.02
N PHE A 21 4.10 -11.08 -8.27
CA PHE A 21 4.95 -10.15 -9.02
C PHE A 21 4.99 -8.72 -8.47
N LEU A 22 4.08 -8.40 -7.56
CA LEU A 22 4.02 -7.10 -6.86
C LEU A 22 4.97 -7.03 -5.67
N LEU A 23 5.54 -8.16 -5.24
CA LEU A 23 6.45 -8.17 -4.10
C LEU A 23 7.76 -7.48 -4.44
N PRO A 24 8.29 -6.67 -3.52
CA PRO A 24 9.58 -6.03 -3.69
C PRO A 24 10.72 -7.07 -3.65
N LYS A 25 11.86 -6.71 -4.25
CA LYS A 25 13.06 -7.54 -4.11
C LYS A 25 13.59 -7.46 -2.66
N ILE A 26 13.91 -8.62 -2.10
CA ILE A 26 14.49 -8.71 -0.76
C ILE A 26 15.93 -8.18 -0.78
N THR A 27 16.27 -7.33 0.18
CA THR A 27 17.63 -6.79 0.38
C THR A 27 18.41 -7.60 1.40
N LYS A 28 17.73 -8.12 2.44
CA LYS A 28 18.33 -8.97 3.49
C LYS A 28 17.36 -10.08 3.85
N GLY A 29 17.88 -11.29 4.11
CA GLY A 29 17.04 -12.44 4.46
C GLY A 29 16.43 -13.12 3.26
N GLN A 30 15.20 -13.62 3.41
CA GLN A 30 14.49 -14.40 2.41
C GLN A 30 13.00 -14.04 2.36
N MET A 31 12.30 -14.54 1.36
CA MET A 31 10.85 -14.41 1.23
C MET A 31 10.15 -15.32 2.25
N PHE A 32 8.98 -14.90 2.71
CA PHE A 32 8.13 -15.73 3.59
C PHE A 32 7.63 -16.96 2.84
N THR A 33 7.62 -18.09 3.52
CA THR A 33 7.14 -19.39 2.98
C THR A 33 6.16 -20.09 3.91
N LYS A 34 6.16 -19.73 5.19
CA LYS A 34 5.33 -20.34 6.23
C LYS A 34 4.39 -19.31 6.85
N GLU A 35 3.40 -19.80 7.57
CA GLU A 35 2.55 -18.95 8.40
C GLU A 35 3.37 -18.24 9.48
N ASN A 36 2.90 -17.05 9.86
CA ASN A 36 3.56 -16.18 10.84
C ASN A 36 4.98 -15.69 10.44
N GLU A 37 5.35 -15.86 9.16
CA GLU A 37 6.53 -15.22 8.58
C GLU A 37 6.14 -13.90 7.91
N ILE A 38 6.95 -12.88 8.11
CA ILE A 38 6.76 -11.55 7.54
C ILE A 38 8.04 -11.01 6.91
N ILE A 39 7.88 -10.17 5.91
CA ILE A 39 8.96 -9.29 5.44
C ILE A 39 8.58 -7.85 5.72
N ILE A 40 9.55 -7.04 6.10
CA ILE A 40 9.35 -5.66 6.53
C ILE A 40 10.13 -4.69 5.64
N SER A 41 9.61 -3.49 5.49
CA SER A 41 10.32 -2.41 4.80
C SER A 41 11.50 -1.90 5.62
N GLN A 42 12.54 -1.41 4.94
CA GLN A 42 13.79 -0.94 5.55
C GLN A 42 13.56 0.17 6.57
N ASN A 43 12.62 1.08 6.33
CA ASN A 43 12.24 2.15 7.24
C ASN A 43 11.65 1.67 8.58
N LEU A 44 10.97 0.50 8.59
CA LEU A 44 10.53 -0.14 9.84
C LEU A 44 11.68 -0.88 10.53
N ALA A 45 12.64 -1.37 9.75
CA ALA A 45 13.82 -2.07 10.30
C ALA A 45 14.76 -1.12 11.05
N GLU A 46 14.93 0.11 10.60
CA GLU A 46 15.86 1.18 11.04
C GLU A 46 16.38 1.02 12.48
N ASP A 47 17.44 0.25 12.65
CA ASP A 47 18.12 -0.06 13.91
C ASP A 47 17.27 -0.75 15.01
N THR A 48 15.98 -0.96 14.76
CA THR A 48 15.02 -1.51 15.72
C THR A 48 14.82 -3.01 15.54
N TYR A 49 14.66 -3.46 14.30
CA TYR A 49 14.35 -4.84 13.96
C TYR A 49 15.34 -5.45 12.97
N LYS A 50 15.65 -6.73 13.17
CA LYS A 50 16.55 -7.53 12.34
C LYS A 50 15.85 -8.80 11.86
N VAL A 51 16.37 -9.39 10.79
CA VAL A 51 15.95 -10.73 10.36
C VAL A 51 16.14 -11.72 11.52
N GLY A 52 15.11 -12.48 11.83
CA GLY A 52 15.03 -13.40 12.96
C GLY A 52 14.30 -12.84 14.18
N ASP A 53 14.10 -11.52 14.28
CA ASP A 53 13.35 -10.92 15.37
C ASP A 53 11.86 -11.25 15.25
N LYS A 54 11.18 -11.17 16.39
CA LYS A 54 9.75 -11.42 16.50
C LYS A 54 9.03 -10.14 16.91
N LEU A 55 7.84 -9.96 16.37
CA LEU A 55 6.96 -8.84 16.72
C LEU A 55 5.49 -9.28 16.76
N LYS A 56 4.66 -8.48 17.40
CA LYS A 56 3.19 -8.66 17.42
C LYS A 56 2.52 -7.49 16.74
N ILE A 57 1.42 -7.75 16.02
CA ILE A 57 0.63 -6.71 15.33
C ILE A 57 -0.79 -6.70 15.87
N GLY A 58 -1.23 -5.53 16.30
CA GLY A 58 -2.60 -5.32 16.77
C GLY A 58 -2.95 -6.18 17.99
N SER A 59 -4.06 -6.88 17.92
CA SER A 59 -4.56 -7.82 18.94
C SER A 59 -4.24 -9.28 18.62
N TYR A 60 -3.44 -9.54 17.59
CA TYR A 60 -3.04 -10.89 17.24
C TYR A 60 -2.06 -11.43 18.29
N ASP A 61 -2.41 -12.57 18.89
CA ASP A 61 -1.66 -13.10 20.04
C ASP A 61 -0.39 -13.84 19.64
N GLN A 62 -0.30 -14.32 18.40
CA GLN A 62 0.88 -15.03 17.93
C GLN A 62 2.00 -14.05 17.55
N GLU A 63 3.22 -14.51 17.68
CA GLU A 63 4.41 -13.78 17.28
C GLU A 63 4.67 -13.99 15.78
N LEU A 64 4.95 -12.91 15.09
CA LEU A 64 5.34 -12.90 13.70
C LEU A 64 6.86 -12.82 13.60
N THR A 65 7.47 -13.71 12.84
CA THR A 65 8.93 -13.76 12.65
C THR A 65 9.33 -12.99 11.40
N ILE A 66 10.25 -12.05 11.55
CA ILE A 66 10.82 -11.30 10.44
C ILE A 66 11.82 -12.20 9.69
N VAL A 67 11.51 -12.58 8.47
CA VAL A 67 12.37 -13.44 7.64
C VAL A 67 13.10 -12.65 6.55
N GLY A 68 12.66 -11.45 6.22
CA GLY A 68 13.31 -10.62 5.21
C GLY A 68 13.05 -9.14 5.38
N ILE A 69 13.93 -8.34 4.78
CA ILE A 69 13.84 -6.89 4.71
C ILE A 69 13.93 -6.50 3.24
N PHE A 70 13.08 -5.57 2.81
CA PHE A 70 13.04 -5.01 1.46
C PHE A 70 13.23 -3.49 1.49
N PRO A 71 13.50 -2.84 0.34
CA PRO A 71 13.75 -1.41 0.29
C PRO A 71 12.65 -0.58 0.94
N GLU A 72 13.01 0.60 1.40
CA GLU A 72 12.11 1.57 2.01
C GLU A 72 10.83 1.75 1.20
N THR A 73 9.70 1.53 1.84
CA THR A 73 8.38 1.60 1.21
C THR A 73 7.33 2.07 2.21
N TYR A 74 6.54 3.03 1.79
CA TYR A 74 5.41 3.55 2.56
C TYR A 74 4.09 3.30 1.85
N TYR A 75 3.07 3.00 2.63
CA TYR A 75 1.68 3.13 2.21
C TYR A 75 1.07 4.32 2.94
N THR A 76 0.85 5.39 2.19
CA THR A 76 0.55 6.73 2.74
C THR A 76 1.72 7.19 3.61
N VAL A 77 1.62 7.12 4.92
CA VAL A 77 2.67 7.50 5.89
C VAL A 77 3.14 6.33 6.75
N SER A 78 2.64 5.13 6.50
CA SER A 78 2.92 3.94 7.30
C SER A 78 3.91 3.01 6.60
N PRO A 79 4.90 2.48 7.32
CA PRO A 79 5.77 1.42 6.80
C PRO A 79 4.98 0.19 6.38
N VAL A 80 5.48 -0.53 5.40
CA VAL A 80 4.80 -1.69 4.82
C VAL A 80 5.37 -3.00 5.35
N ILE A 81 4.47 -3.94 5.61
CA ILE A 81 4.76 -5.33 5.95
C ILE A 81 4.02 -6.22 4.95
N TYR A 82 4.69 -7.23 4.41
CA TYR A 82 4.04 -8.29 3.63
C TYR A 82 4.10 -9.63 4.38
N THR A 83 3.04 -10.40 4.21
CA THR A 83 2.91 -11.75 4.77
C THR A 83 2.07 -12.62 3.84
N ASN A 84 1.94 -13.90 4.14
CA ASN A 84 1.06 -14.78 3.40
C ASN A 84 -0.43 -14.50 3.69
N LEU A 85 -1.30 -14.99 2.82
CA LEU A 85 -2.74 -14.77 2.91
C LEU A 85 -3.33 -15.35 4.20
N ALA A 86 -2.87 -16.53 4.65
CA ALA A 86 -3.36 -17.15 5.87
C ALA A 86 -3.08 -16.28 7.10
N THR A 87 -1.82 -15.86 7.29
CA THR A 87 -1.44 -14.96 8.39
C THR A 87 -2.20 -13.62 8.31
N TRP A 88 -2.34 -13.05 7.12
CA TRP A 88 -3.09 -11.79 6.95
C TRP A 88 -4.57 -11.96 7.34
N THR A 89 -5.18 -13.08 6.97
CA THR A 89 -6.57 -13.39 7.32
C THR A 89 -6.75 -13.48 8.83
N HIS A 90 -5.86 -14.17 9.52
CA HIS A 90 -5.85 -14.24 10.99
C HIS A 90 -5.63 -12.86 11.64
N LEU A 91 -4.71 -12.06 11.11
CA LEU A 91 -4.46 -10.69 11.59
C LEU A 91 -5.69 -9.78 11.46
N LYS A 92 -6.48 -9.94 10.41
CA LYS A 92 -7.61 -9.06 10.11
C LYS A 92 -8.91 -9.52 10.75
N PHE A 93 -9.17 -10.82 10.76
CA PHE A 93 -10.45 -11.40 11.15
C PHE A 93 -10.36 -12.25 12.42
N GLY A 94 -9.15 -12.46 12.98
CA GLY A 94 -8.94 -13.37 14.11
C GLY A 94 -9.15 -14.83 13.71
N ASP A 95 -9.44 -15.66 14.67
CA ASP A 95 -9.68 -17.11 14.48
C ASP A 95 -11.11 -17.40 13.96
N GLN A 96 -11.66 -16.53 13.12
CA GLN A 96 -12.95 -16.81 12.48
C GLN A 96 -12.80 -18.03 11.58
N PRO A 97 -13.66 -19.04 11.74
CA PRO A 97 -13.58 -20.24 10.92
C PRO A 97 -14.03 -19.93 9.48
N PHE A 98 -13.10 -19.65 8.61
CA PHE A 98 -13.36 -19.78 7.18
C PHE A 98 -13.31 -21.28 6.86
N ALA A 99 -14.34 -21.79 6.21
CA ALA A 99 -14.44 -23.22 5.90
C ALA A 99 -13.33 -23.73 4.96
N SER A 100 -12.62 -22.82 4.29
CA SER A 100 -11.39 -23.07 3.50
C SER A 100 -10.66 -21.76 3.22
N GLU A 101 -9.36 -21.81 2.91
CA GLU A 101 -8.59 -20.65 2.45
C GLU A 101 -9.22 -19.98 1.21
N SER A 102 -9.90 -20.76 0.37
CA SER A 102 -10.61 -20.24 -0.80
C SER A 102 -11.85 -19.40 -0.48
N GLN A 103 -12.32 -19.44 0.75
CA GLN A 103 -13.44 -18.61 1.24
C GLN A 103 -12.97 -17.37 2.02
N ALA A 104 -11.66 -17.24 2.25
CA ALA A 104 -11.12 -16.04 2.87
C ALA A 104 -11.40 -14.83 1.96
N PRO A 105 -11.89 -13.71 2.51
CA PRO A 105 -12.20 -12.54 1.71
C PRO A 105 -10.93 -11.94 1.12
N ILE A 106 -10.88 -11.87 -0.20
CA ILE A 106 -9.80 -11.24 -0.97
C ILE A 106 -10.23 -9.82 -1.32
N ASN A 107 -9.38 -8.83 -1.06
CA ASN A 107 -9.68 -7.43 -1.36
C ASN A 107 -9.54 -7.09 -2.84
N ALA A 108 -8.51 -7.63 -3.49
CA ALA A 108 -8.21 -7.37 -4.89
C ALA A 108 -7.45 -8.53 -5.53
N ILE A 109 -7.69 -8.77 -6.80
CA ILE A 109 -6.90 -9.66 -7.66
C ILE A 109 -6.19 -8.77 -8.69
N VAL A 110 -4.86 -8.84 -8.71
CA VAL A 110 -4.04 -8.07 -9.66
C VAL A 110 -3.45 -9.00 -10.69
N THR A 111 -3.60 -8.66 -11.98
CA THR A 111 -3.09 -9.44 -13.10
C THR A 111 -2.15 -8.60 -13.96
N LYS A 112 -1.11 -9.19 -14.52
CA LYS A 112 -0.19 -8.52 -15.48
C LYS A 112 -0.84 -8.26 -16.82
N GLU A 113 -1.71 -9.16 -17.24
CA GLU A 113 -2.35 -9.15 -18.56
C GLU A 113 -3.82 -8.74 -18.44
N LYS A 114 -4.42 -8.39 -19.58
CA LYS A 114 -5.87 -8.14 -19.64
C LYS A 114 -6.63 -9.41 -19.24
N ALA A 115 -7.09 -9.45 -18.02
CA ALA A 115 -7.96 -10.52 -17.55
C ALA A 115 -9.36 -10.37 -18.16
N THR A 116 -9.93 -11.46 -18.62
CA THR A 116 -11.33 -11.55 -19.01
C THR A 116 -12.10 -12.07 -17.81
N ILE A 117 -13.06 -11.27 -17.31
CA ILE A 117 -13.96 -11.74 -16.24
C ILE A 117 -15.08 -12.51 -16.92
N ASN A 118 -15.26 -13.77 -16.56
CA ASN A 118 -16.45 -14.51 -16.95
C ASN A 118 -17.66 -13.93 -16.19
N GLN A 119 -18.54 -13.22 -16.89
CA GLN A 119 -19.69 -12.53 -16.30
C GLN A 119 -20.69 -13.49 -15.65
N ASP A 120 -20.73 -14.74 -16.07
CA ASP A 120 -21.62 -15.75 -15.50
C ASP A 120 -21.15 -16.26 -14.12
N ALA A 121 -19.84 -16.20 -13.86
CA ALA A 121 -19.23 -16.62 -12.60
C ALA A 121 -18.93 -15.45 -11.65
N ALA A 122 -18.83 -14.23 -12.19
CA ALA A 122 -18.58 -13.05 -11.39
C ALA A 122 -19.89 -12.62 -10.72
N SER A 123 -19.96 -12.77 -9.42
CA SER A 123 -20.99 -12.13 -8.63
C SER A 123 -20.98 -10.61 -8.97
N LYS A 124 -22.13 -9.95 -8.90
CA LYS A 124 -22.32 -8.51 -9.22
C LYS A 124 -21.41 -7.55 -8.41
N THR A 125 -20.51 -8.10 -7.60
CA THR A 125 -19.60 -7.40 -6.67
C THR A 125 -18.17 -7.22 -7.21
N LEU A 126 -17.80 -7.83 -8.35
CA LEU A 126 -16.46 -7.68 -8.90
C LEU A 126 -16.44 -6.53 -9.92
N GLN A 127 -15.60 -5.55 -9.69
CA GLN A 127 -15.33 -4.46 -10.60
C GLN A 127 -13.94 -4.62 -11.22
N LYS A 128 -13.87 -4.61 -12.56
CA LYS A 128 -12.61 -4.57 -13.28
C LYS A 128 -12.21 -3.11 -13.47
N LEU A 129 -11.04 -2.75 -12.98
CA LEU A 129 -10.46 -1.42 -13.14
C LEU A 129 -9.12 -1.50 -13.86
N ALA A 130 -8.89 -0.59 -14.80
CA ALA A 130 -7.54 -0.31 -15.28
C ALA A 130 -6.76 0.47 -14.21
N ILE A 131 -5.43 0.45 -14.28
CA ILE A 131 -4.59 1.13 -13.28
C ILE A 131 -4.96 2.61 -13.09
N PRO A 132 -5.16 3.42 -14.16
CA PRO A 132 -5.57 4.82 -14.00
C PRO A 132 -6.91 4.97 -13.28
N GLU A 133 -7.91 4.16 -13.65
CA GLU A 133 -9.24 4.18 -13.04
C GLU A 133 -9.20 3.77 -11.56
N PHE A 134 -8.34 2.79 -11.24
CA PHE A 134 -8.12 2.39 -9.85
C PHE A 134 -7.49 3.53 -9.03
N ILE A 135 -6.48 4.21 -9.58
CA ILE A 135 -5.82 5.34 -8.92
C ILE A 135 -6.84 6.47 -8.67
N ASP A 136 -7.67 6.80 -9.67
CA ASP A 136 -8.69 7.84 -9.54
C ASP A 136 -9.78 7.49 -8.51
N SER A 137 -10.03 6.19 -8.29
CA SER A 137 -10.97 5.70 -7.29
C SER A 137 -10.43 5.71 -5.86
N LEU A 138 -9.13 5.95 -5.65
CA LEU A 138 -8.54 5.99 -4.31
C LEU A 138 -9.10 7.17 -3.50
N PRO A 139 -9.52 6.93 -2.25
CA PRO A 139 -10.06 7.99 -1.40
C PRO A 139 -9.05 9.15 -1.22
N GLY A 140 -9.50 10.35 -1.56
CA GLY A 140 -8.69 11.56 -1.43
C GLY A 140 -7.79 11.89 -2.62
N TYR A 141 -7.49 10.95 -3.52
CA TYR A 141 -6.61 11.20 -4.67
C TYR A 141 -7.18 12.28 -5.60
N SER A 142 -8.44 12.14 -5.98
CA SER A 142 -9.13 13.11 -6.84
C SER A 142 -9.17 14.51 -6.20
N ALA A 143 -9.48 14.61 -4.91
CA ALA A 143 -9.51 15.88 -4.19
C ALA A 143 -8.11 16.52 -4.11
N GLN A 144 -7.06 15.73 -3.86
CA GLN A 144 -5.69 16.20 -3.82
C GLN A 144 -5.23 16.71 -5.19
N ASN A 145 -5.49 15.96 -6.25
CA ASN A 145 -5.17 16.38 -7.62
C ASN A 145 -5.90 17.66 -8.03
N MET A 146 -7.18 17.77 -7.69
CA MET A 146 -7.95 18.97 -7.94
C MET A 146 -7.34 20.19 -7.24
N THR A 147 -6.93 20.05 -5.99
CA THR A 147 -6.28 21.11 -5.23
C THR A 147 -4.92 21.51 -5.84
N LEU A 148 -4.10 20.54 -6.19
CA LEU A 148 -2.80 20.79 -6.83
C LEU A 148 -2.96 21.50 -8.18
N ASN A 149 -3.90 21.05 -9.02
CA ASN A 149 -4.20 21.69 -10.30
C ASN A 149 -4.71 23.11 -10.11
N ALA A 150 -5.60 23.36 -9.15
CA ALA A 150 -6.07 24.69 -8.82
C ALA A 150 -4.93 25.63 -8.42
N MET A 151 -3.98 25.16 -7.60
CA MET A 151 -2.77 25.91 -7.22
C MET A 151 -1.91 26.27 -8.43
N VAL A 152 -1.71 25.33 -9.35
CA VAL A 152 -0.95 25.56 -10.59
C VAL A 152 -1.63 26.61 -11.47
N TYR A 153 -2.95 26.51 -11.68
CA TYR A 153 -3.71 27.51 -12.45
C TYR A 153 -3.65 28.90 -11.79
N PHE A 154 -3.79 28.97 -10.48
CA PHE A 154 -3.67 30.22 -9.75
C PHE A 154 -2.27 30.83 -9.90
N LEU A 155 -1.21 30.02 -9.84
CA LEU A 155 0.17 30.47 -10.05
C LEU A 155 0.33 31.06 -11.45
N PHE A 156 -0.16 30.40 -12.51
CA PHE A 156 -0.12 30.92 -13.87
C PHE A 156 -0.83 32.26 -14.01
N LEU A 157 -1.99 32.41 -13.36
CA LEU A 157 -2.74 33.66 -13.37
C LEU A 157 -1.93 34.81 -12.74
N VAL A 158 -1.31 34.54 -11.58
CA VAL A 158 -0.46 35.54 -10.89
C VAL A 158 0.73 35.92 -11.75
N VAL A 159 1.43 34.94 -12.34
CA VAL A 159 2.56 35.22 -13.25
C VAL A 159 2.13 36.06 -14.46
N ALA A 160 1.03 35.71 -15.10
CA ALA A 160 0.49 36.47 -16.22
C ALA A 160 0.15 37.92 -15.85
N ALA A 161 -0.46 38.13 -14.67
CA ALA A 161 -0.76 39.48 -14.17
C ALA A 161 0.52 40.29 -13.93
N VAL A 162 1.53 39.68 -13.30
CA VAL A 162 2.83 40.34 -13.04
C VAL A 162 3.52 40.73 -14.36
N VAL A 163 3.59 39.80 -15.31
CA VAL A 163 4.16 40.08 -16.65
C VAL A 163 3.39 41.19 -17.36
N GLY A 164 2.06 41.16 -17.30
CA GLY A 164 1.21 42.21 -17.87
C GLY A 164 1.48 43.58 -17.28
N ILE A 165 1.64 43.70 -15.97
CA ILE A 165 1.96 44.95 -15.28
C ILE A 165 3.35 45.44 -15.73
N PHE A 166 4.36 44.57 -15.79
CA PHE A 166 5.70 44.95 -16.24
C PHE A 166 5.71 45.44 -17.70
N MET A 167 5.02 44.74 -18.58
CA MET A 167 4.91 45.16 -19.99
C MET A 167 4.17 46.47 -20.11
N TYR A 168 3.12 46.70 -19.34
CA TYR A 168 2.39 47.97 -19.30
C TYR A 168 3.29 49.13 -18.86
N VAL A 169 4.04 48.94 -17.77
CA VAL A 169 4.96 50.01 -17.25
C VAL A 169 6.05 50.33 -18.27
N ILE A 170 6.65 49.32 -18.92
CA ILE A 170 7.70 49.53 -19.93
C ILE A 170 7.15 50.30 -21.17
N THR A 171 5.91 50.02 -21.55
CA THR A 171 5.26 50.64 -22.73
C THR A 171 4.90 52.12 -22.48
N LEU A 172 4.69 52.49 -21.19
CA LEU A 172 4.40 53.89 -20.83
C LEU A 172 5.62 54.75 -20.57
N GLN A 173 6.82 54.20 -20.55
CA GLN A 173 8.11 54.92 -20.50
C GLN A 173 8.63 55.27 -21.88
#